data_a1c7a64679fe91d5de5b3a7f85aeddd5
#
_entry.id   a1c7a64679fe91d5de5b3a7f85aeddd5
#
_cell.length_a   1.000
_cell.length_b   1.000
_cell.length_c   1.000
_cell.angle_alpha   90.00
_cell.angle_beta   90.00
_cell.angle_gamma   90.00
#
_symmetry.space_group_name_H-M   'P 1'
#
loop_
_entity.id
_entity.type
_entity.pdbx_description
1 polymer ?
#
loop_
_entity_poly.entity_id
_entity_poly.type
_entity_poly.pdbx_seq_one_letter_code
_entity_poly.pdbx_strand_id
1 'polypeptide(L)'
;MQRFLLVCSALGLLACGDSSGPPSSVPDAQLHVIVQDTAAPALDSTVARFWAKVGEGRGLRIGYQPPADTGEDFVRFEVPGDGLLRHPDGSSFQPGDSIQITLTVVDPTRFLVRFEPAGLQFSSKHPARLKFHYLHADHDFDGNGVINAADSTIEHTLDLWRREIGTSVWFRVGSVKFEALQEIDANILSFSEYAIAW
;
A
#
# COMPACT_ATOMS: atom_id res chain seq x y z
N MET A 1 34.59 -65.90 -16.14
CA MET A 1 33.25 -65.27 -16.13
C MET A 1 33.21 -64.35 -14.94
N GLN A 2 33.45 -63.09 -15.18
CA GLN A 2 33.58 -62.08 -14.14
C GLN A 2 32.43 -61.04 -14.29
N ARG A 3 31.52 -61.02 -13.32
CA ARG A 3 30.36 -60.09 -13.32
C ARG A 3 30.80 -58.78 -12.66
N PHE A 4 30.81 -57.72 -13.43
CA PHE A 4 30.91 -56.34 -12.93
C PHE A 4 29.52 -55.82 -12.50
N LEU A 5 29.40 -55.44 -11.23
CA LEU A 5 28.27 -54.72 -10.71
C LEU A 5 28.55 -53.21 -10.81
N LEU A 6 27.76 -52.52 -11.60
CA LEU A 6 27.80 -51.08 -11.72
C LEU A 6 26.81 -50.47 -10.68
N VAL A 7 27.36 -49.81 -9.67
CA VAL A 7 26.56 -49.05 -8.69
C VAL A 7 26.46 -47.63 -9.20
N CYS A 8 25.26 -47.23 -9.67
CA CYS A 8 24.93 -45.84 -9.97
C CYS A 8 24.49 -45.13 -8.69
N SER A 9 25.37 -44.30 -8.12
CA SER A 9 25.02 -43.36 -7.06
C SER A 9 24.37 -42.11 -7.69
N ALA A 10 23.06 -41.97 -7.51
CA ALA A 10 22.33 -40.73 -7.85
C ALA A 10 22.52 -39.74 -6.69
N LEU A 11 23.36 -38.73 -6.87
CA LEU A 11 23.38 -37.55 -6.01
C LEU A 11 22.19 -36.68 -6.39
N GLY A 12 21.16 -36.69 -5.54
CA GLY A 12 20.07 -35.70 -5.60
C GLY A 12 20.58 -34.37 -5.05
N LEU A 13 20.79 -33.41 -5.94
CA LEU A 13 20.97 -31.99 -5.57
C LEU A 13 19.61 -31.43 -5.16
N LEU A 14 19.37 -31.36 -3.86
CA LEU A 14 18.31 -30.51 -3.29
C LEU A 14 18.80 -29.07 -3.40
N ALA A 15 18.43 -28.38 -4.47
CA ALA A 15 18.53 -26.93 -4.55
C ALA A 15 17.38 -26.34 -3.71
N CYS A 16 17.66 -26.06 -2.43
CA CYS A 16 16.87 -25.09 -1.68
C CYS A 16 17.16 -23.73 -2.30
N GLY A 17 16.24 -23.25 -3.10
CA GLY A 17 16.23 -21.86 -3.53
C GLY A 17 15.79 -21.00 -2.34
N ASP A 18 16.74 -20.46 -1.58
CA ASP A 18 16.49 -19.37 -0.65
C ASP A 18 16.11 -18.13 -1.47
N SER A 19 14.81 -17.86 -1.57
CA SER A 19 14.34 -16.54 -1.99
C SER A 19 14.57 -15.59 -0.81
N SER A 20 15.76 -15.00 -0.73
CA SER A 20 16.16 -14.08 0.34
C SER A 20 15.58 -12.66 0.18
N GLY A 21 14.54 -12.49 -0.63
CA GLY A 21 13.79 -11.25 -0.73
C GLY A 21 12.65 -11.19 0.30
N PRO A 22 12.21 -9.98 0.69
CA PRO A 22 11.04 -9.84 1.55
C PRO A 22 9.82 -10.49 0.90
N PRO A 23 8.89 -11.08 1.68
CA PRO A 23 7.74 -11.81 1.15
C PRO A 23 6.89 -10.89 0.26
N SER A 24 6.39 -11.43 -0.86
CA SER A 24 5.48 -10.70 -1.75
C SER A 24 4.03 -10.70 -1.24
N SER A 25 3.70 -11.60 -0.31
CA SER A 25 2.39 -11.69 0.34
C SER A 25 2.51 -12.27 1.73
N VAL A 26 1.64 -11.82 2.64
CA VAL A 26 1.56 -12.29 4.03
C VAL A 26 0.10 -12.41 4.47
N PRO A 27 -0.22 -13.34 5.38
CA PRO A 27 -1.52 -13.36 6.07
C PRO A 27 -1.72 -12.09 6.91
N ASP A 28 -2.98 -11.69 7.11
CA ASP A 28 -3.37 -10.52 7.91
C ASP A 28 -2.74 -10.51 9.33
N ALA A 29 -2.67 -11.68 9.96
CA ALA A 29 -2.09 -11.83 11.29
C ALA A 29 -0.56 -11.63 11.36
N GLN A 30 0.12 -11.52 10.23
CA GLN A 30 1.57 -11.33 10.15
C GLN A 30 1.95 -9.94 9.62
N LEU A 31 1.00 -9.15 9.16
CA LEU A 31 1.26 -7.81 8.69
C LEU A 31 1.22 -6.81 9.85
N HIS A 32 2.30 -6.10 10.04
CA HIS A 32 2.42 -5.06 11.05
C HIS A 32 2.13 -3.69 10.43
N VAL A 33 0.85 -3.30 10.42
CA VAL A 33 0.44 -1.96 9.97
C VAL A 33 0.91 -0.93 10.98
N ILE A 34 1.65 0.09 10.52
CA ILE A 34 2.14 1.15 11.40
C ILE A 34 0.99 1.97 11.98
N VAL A 35 1.19 2.47 13.20
CA VAL A 35 0.20 3.26 13.94
C VAL A 35 0.59 4.72 13.99
N GLN A 36 -0.37 5.59 14.24
CA GLN A 36 -0.09 7.00 14.53
C GLN A 36 0.40 7.17 15.97
N ASP A 37 1.31 8.12 16.18
CA ASP A 37 1.72 8.55 17.52
C ASP A 37 0.49 9.04 18.30
N THR A 38 0.47 8.79 19.60
CA THR A 38 -0.61 9.23 20.48
C THR A 38 -0.75 10.74 20.59
N ALA A 39 0.32 11.49 20.30
CA ALA A 39 0.35 12.94 20.20
C ALA A 39 0.06 13.46 18.79
N ALA A 40 -0.17 12.58 17.80
CA ALA A 40 -0.50 12.99 16.44
C ALA A 40 -1.75 13.86 16.44
N PRO A 41 -1.79 14.93 15.62
CA PRO A 41 -3.00 15.73 15.45
C PRO A 41 -4.14 14.87 14.89
N ALA A 42 -5.37 15.22 15.23
CA ALA A 42 -6.52 14.54 14.65
C ALA A 42 -6.59 14.78 13.14
N LEU A 43 -7.11 13.82 12.40
CA LEU A 43 -7.37 13.99 10.97
C LEU A 43 -8.48 15.02 10.74
N ASP A 44 -8.38 15.81 9.66
CA ASP A 44 -9.41 16.77 9.24
C ASP A 44 -10.71 16.06 8.81
N SER A 45 -10.59 14.86 8.28
CA SER A 45 -11.68 13.96 7.92
C SER A 45 -11.22 12.50 7.93
N THR A 46 -12.14 11.57 8.12
CA THR A 46 -11.89 10.14 7.89
C THR A 46 -12.49 9.64 6.57
N VAL A 47 -13.19 10.50 5.84
CA VAL A 47 -13.80 10.17 4.55
C VAL A 47 -13.67 11.35 3.59
N ALA A 48 -13.11 11.09 2.42
CA ALA A 48 -13.06 12.08 1.34
C ALA A 48 -13.67 11.50 0.05
N ARG A 49 -14.28 12.36 -0.77
CA ARG A 49 -14.95 11.96 -2.02
C ARG A 49 -14.66 12.95 -3.14
N PHE A 50 -14.55 12.44 -4.36
CA PHE A 50 -14.54 13.26 -5.56
C PHE A 50 -15.11 12.50 -6.77
N TRP A 51 -15.43 13.21 -7.82
CA TRP A 51 -15.79 12.63 -9.11
C TRP A 51 -14.55 12.58 -9.99
N ALA A 52 -14.05 11.37 -10.26
CA ALA A 52 -13.05 11.15 -11.30
C ALA A 52 -13.76 11.18 -12.65
N LYS A 53 -13.16 11.86 -13.64
CA LYS A 53 -13.76 12.03 -14.97
C LYS A 53 -12.71 11.77 -16.04
N VAL A 54 -13.10 11.04 -17.07
CA VAL A 54 -12.24 10.79 -18.24
C VAL A 54 -11.84 12.12 -18.88
N GLY A 55 -10.56 12.31 -19.11
CA GLY A 55 -9.97 13.52 -19.67
C GLY A 55 -9.57 14.58 -18.66
N GLU A 56 -9.86 14.41 -17.37
CA GLU A 56 -9.53 15.39 -16.33
C GLU A 56 -8.71 14.73 -15.20
N GLY A 57 -7.50 15.24 -14.94
CA GLY A 57 -6.72 14.84 -13.77
C GLY A 57 -7.37 15.40 -12.50
N ARG A 58 -7.68 14.53 -11.54
CA ARG A 58 -8.33 14.89 -10.28
C ARG A 58 -7.84 14.04 -9.14
N GLY A 59 -8.01 14.54 -7.92
CA GLY A 59 -7.63 13.82 -6.71
C GLY A 59 -8.35 14.32 -5.47
N LEU A 60 -8.00 13.72 -4.36
CA LEU A 60 -8.43 14.09 -3.02
C LEU A 60 -7.26 13.99 -2.05
N ARG A 61 -7.44 14.57 -0.87
CA ARG A 61 -6.53 14.39 0.27
C ARG A 61 -7.34 14.28 1.55
N ILE A 62 -6.74 13.66 2.57
CA ILE A 62 -7.08 13.78 3.98
C ILE A 62 -5.83 14.28 4.67
N GLY A 63 -5.93 15.34 5.43
CA GLY A 63 -4.83 15.97 6.16
C GLY A 63 -5.06 15.96 7.66
N TYR A 64 -4.20 16.68 8.36
CA TYR A 64 -4.30 16.86 9.80
C TYR A 64 -4.98 18.18 10.15
N GLN A 65 -5.64 18.26 11.32
CA GLN A 65 -6.31 19.48 11.79
C GLN A 65 -5.30 20.52 12.31
N PRO A 66 -5.60 21.83 12.24
CA PRO A 66 -4.85 22.88 12.92
C PRO A 66 -4.74 22.60 14.43
N PRO A 67 -3.61 22.98 15.10
CA PRO A 67 -2.54 23.88 14.63
C PRO A 67 -1.41 23.17 13.86
N ALA A 68 -1.49 21.86 13.67
CA ALA A 68 -0.53 21.10 12.89
C ALA A 68 -0.63 21.38 11.38
N ASP A 69 -1.64 22.16 10.97
CA ASP A 69 -1.88 22.50 9.56
C ASP A 69 -0.77 23.41 9.01
N THR A 70 0.33 22.77 8.68
CA THR A 70 1.31 23.27 7.73
C THR A 70 0.98 22.77 6.33
N GLY A 71 -0.22 22.22 6.09
CA GLY A 71 -0.61 21.58 4.85
C GLY A 71 -0.14 20.13 4.74
N GLU A 72 0.21 19.49 5.85
CA GLU A 72 0.63 18.09 5.89
C GLU A 72 -0.56 17.16 5.62
N ASP A 73 -0.39 16.33 4.60
CA ASP A 73 -1.37 15.31 4.26
C ASP A 73 -1.11 14.06 5.12
N PHE A 74 -2.16 13.38 5.54
CA PHE A 74 -2.08 11.99 5.98
C PHE A 74 -2.01 11.08 4.76
N VAL A 75 -2.89 11.35 3.78
CA VAL A 75 -2.95 10.61 2.53
C VAL A 75 -3.40 11.50 1.39
N ARG A 76 -2.79 11.32 0.22
CA ARG A 76 -3.19 11.94 -1.04
C ARG A 76 -3.42 10.86 -2.08
N PHE A 77 -4.47 11.05 -2.88
CA PHE A 77 -4.79 10.16 -3.98
C PHE A 77 -5.11 10.97 -5.25
N GLU A 78 -4.55 10.56 -6.37
CA GLU A 78 -4.68 11.25 -7.64
C GLU A 78 -4.97 10.26 -8.78
N VAL A 79 -5.89 10.64 -9.67
CA VAL A 79 -6.22 9.91 -10.91
C VAL A 79 -5.88 10.80 -12.08
N PRO A 80 -4.93 10.41 -12.96
CA PRO A 80 -4.67 11.12 -14.21
C PRO A 80 -5.92 11.13 -15.12
N GLY A 81 -6.01 12.11 -16.02
CA GLY A 81 -7.18 12.24 -16.91
C GLY A 81 -7.42 11.03 -17.81
N ASP A 82 -6.38 10.30 -18.15
CA ASP A 82 -6.40 9.06 -18.93
C ASP A 82 -6.16 7.80 -18.07
N GLY A 83 -6.31 7.94 -16.74
CA GLY A 83 -6.09 6.87 -15.76
C GLY A 83 -7.23 5.87 -15.65
N LEU A 84 -8.48 6.28 -15.85
CA LEU A 84 -9.65 5.38 -15.73
C LEU A 84 -9.68 4.36 -16.86
N LEU A 85 -9.70 3.06 -16.52
CA LEU A 85 -9.66 1.96 -17.51
C LEU A 85 -10.99 1.20 -17.56
N ARG A 86 -11.44 0.65 -16.41
CA ARG A 86 -12.67 -0.17 -16.34
C ARG A 86 -13.49 0.17 -15.12
N HIS A 87 -14.81 0.18 -15.31
CA HIS A 87 -15.78 0.22 -14.23
C HIS A 87 -15.72 -1.05 -13.36
N PRO A 88 -16.32 -1.04 -12.15
CA PRO A 88 -16.41 -2.23 -11.31
C PRO A 88 -17.09 -3.44 -11.95
N ASP A 89 -17.98 -3.21 -12.90
CA ASP A 89 -18.67 -4.26 -13.69
C ASP A 89 -17.83 -4.80 -14.87
N GLY A 90 -16.59 -4.27 -15.05
CA GLY A 90 -15.67 -4.66 -16.11
C GLY A 90 -15.87 -3.93 -17.43
N SER A 91 -16.90 -3.08 -17.59
CA SER A 91 -17.08 -2.25 -18.79
C SER A 91 -15.99 -1.18 -18.89
N SER A 92 -15.64 -0.78 -20.12
CA SER A 92 -14.63 0.26 -20.35
C SER A 92 -15.22 1.64 -20.21
N PHE A 93 -14.46 2.57 -19.62
CA PHE A 93 -14.80 3.99 -19.60
C PHE A 93 -14.82 4.58 -21.02
N GLN A 94 -15.79 5.45 -21.28
CA GLN A 94 -15.94 6.20 -22.51
C GLN A 94 -15.61 7.69 -22.27
N PRO A 95 -15.27 8.46 -23.32
CA PRO A 95 -15.08 9.89 -23.21
C PRO A 95 -16.28 10.59 -22.56
N GLY A 96 -16.01 11.35 -21.49
CA GLY A 96 -17.04 12.07 -20.73
C GLY A 96 -17.60 11.31 -19.54
N ASP A 97 -17.33 10.00 -19.41
CA ASP A 97 -17.76 9.24 -18.24
C ASP A 97 -17.10 9.75 -16.96
N SER A 98 -17.81 9.56 -15.87
CA SER A 98 -17.32 9.88 -14.54
C SER A 98 -17.76 8.84 -13.52
N ILE A 99 -16.99 8.71 -12.44
CA ILE A 99 -17.31 7.82 -11.31
C ILE A 99 -16.97 8.50 -10.00
N GLN A 100 -17.84 8.36 -9.01
CA GLN A 100 -17.53 8.84 -7.67
C GLN A 100 -16.54 7.90 -7.00
N ILE A 101 -15.45 8.45 -6.51
CA ILE A 101 -14.44 7.75 -5.72
C ILE A 101 -14.56 8.20 -4.28
N THR A 102 -14.60 7.23 -3.37
CA THR A 102 -14.56 7.44 -1.92
C THR A 102 -13.29 6.83 -1.36
N LEU A 103 -12.56 7.60 -0.56
CA LEU A 103 -11.48 7.12 0.29
C LEU A 103 -11.96 7.19 1.73
N THR A 104 -11.79 6.11 2.49
CA THR A 104 -12.11 6.01 3.91
C THR A 104 -10.87 5.60 4.69
N VAL A 105 -10.51 6.35 5.73
CA VAL A 105 -9.55 5.91 6.74
C VAL A 105 -10.27 4.89 7.62
N VAL A 106 -9.86 3.63 7.56
CA VAL A 106 -10.56 2.50 8.21
C VAL A 106 -10.43 2.57 9.73
N ASP A 107 -9.24 2.95 10.17
CA ASP A 107 -8.91 3.17 11.58
C ASP A 107 -8.04 4.43 11.68
N PRO A 108 -8.50 5.52 12.31
CA PRO A 108 -7.75 6.77 12.40
C PRO A 108 -6.47 6.67 13.23
N THR A 109 -6.24 5.57 13.94
CA THR A 109 -4.98 5.31 14.65
C THR A 109 -3.96 4.57 13.82
N ARG A 110 -4.29 4.20 12.57
CA ARG A 110 -3.45 3.38 11.69
C ARG A 110 -3.34 3.99 10.30
N PHE A 111 -2.25 3.70 9.62
CA PHE A 111 -2.05 4.05 8.21
C PHE A 111 -2.72 3.01 7.31
N LEU A 112 -4.05 2.97 7.37
CA LEU A 112 -4.91 2.02 6.67
C LEU A 112 -6.11 2.74 6.03
N VAL A 113 -6.22 2.63 4.72
CA VAL A 113 -7.32 3.24 3.95
C VAL A 113 -8.02 2.21 3.07
N ARG A 114 -9.28 2.50 2.76
CA ARG A 114 -10.12 1.75 1.82
C ARG A 114 -10.61 2.65 0.73
N PHE A 115 -10.63 2.14 -0.50
CA PHE A 115 -11.19 2.81 -1.66
C PHE A 115 -12.46 2.13 -2.15
N GLU A 116 -13.42 2.95 -2.55
CA GLU A 116 -14.65 2.52 -3.20
C GLU A 116 -14.90 3.33 -4.48
N PRO A 117 -15.54 2.71 -5.50
CA PRO A 117 -16.09 1.35 -5.51
C PRO A 117 -15.02 0.29 -5.74
N ALA A 118 -15.13 -0.85 -5.04
CA ALA A 118 -14.25 -1.99 -5.26
C ALA A 118 -14.30 -2.46 -6.71
N GLY A 119 -13.17 -2.93 -7.26
CA GLY A 119 -13.10 -3.42 -8.63
C GLY A 119 -12.88 -2.36 -9.70
N LEU A 120 -12.87 -1.06 -9.35
CA LEU A 120 -12.45 0.00 -10.28
C LEU A 120 -10.99 -0.25 -10.72
N GLN A 121 -10.71 -0.16 -12.03
CA GLN A 121 -9.39 -0.42 -12.58
C GLN A 121 -8.81 0.82 -13.27
N PHE A 122 -7.49 0.98 -13.11
CA PHE A 122 -6.71 2.06 -13.69
C PHE A 122 -5.78 1.55 -14.80
N SER A 123 -5.44 2.46 -15.72
CA SER A 123 -4.49 2.21 -16.79
C SER A 123 -3.09 1.93 -16.25
N SER A 124 -2.44 0.88 -16.72
CA SER A 124 -1.03 0.62 -16.36
C SER A 124 -0.05 1.63 -16.98
N LYS A 125 -0.47 2.35 -18.03
CA LYS A 125 0.33 3.44 -18.62
C LYS A 125 0.19 4.75 -17.85
N HIS A 126 -0.97 4.97 -17.23
CA HIS A 126 -1.33 6.16 -16.48
C HIS A 126 -2.00 5.72 -15.17
N PRO A 127 -1.26 5.08 -14.25
CA PRO A 127 -1.81 4.54 -13.02
C PRO A 127 -2.31 5.66 -12.11
N ALA A 128 -3.25 5.34 -11.24
CA ALA A 128 -3.57 6.22 -10.14
C ALA A 128 -2.41 6.23 -9.13
N ARG A 129 -2.22 7.34 -8.45
CA ARG A 129 -1.13 7.56 -7.52
C ARG A 129 -1.65 7.66 -6.10
N LEU A 130 -1.10 6.85 -5.20
CA LEU A 130 -1.39 6.87 -3.78
C LEU A 130 -0.13 7.26 -3.03
N LYS A 131 -0.23 8.32 -2.21
CA LYS A 131 0.84 8.81 -1.36
C LYS A 131 0.37 8.87 0.08
N PHE A 132 1.15 8.32 0.99
CA PHE A 132 1.02 8.51 2.43
C PHE A 132 2.18 9.34 2.96
N HIS A 133 1.88 10.20 3.95
CA HIS A 133 2.87 10.85 4.79
C HIS A 133 2.80 10.24 6.17
N TYR A 134 3.90 9.66 6.66
CA TYR A 134 3.95 8.98 7.95
C TYR A 134 4.75 9.75 9.02
N LEU A 135 4.86 11.08 8.86
CA LEU A 135 5.53 11.98 9.81
C LEU A 135 4.98 11.83 11.24
N HIS A 136 3.68 11.60 11.36
CA HIS A 136 3.02 11.40 12.65
C HIS A 136 2.83 9.93 13.01
N ALA A 137 3.63 9.02 12.44
CA ALA A 137 3.66 7.64 12.91
C ALA A 137 4.34 7.54 14.27
N ASP A 138 3.96 6.53 15.05
CA ASP A 138 4.77 6.09 16.16
C ASP A 138 6.03 5.42 15.61
N HIS A 139 7.18 5.98 15.92
CA HIS A 139 8.48 5.51 15.44
C HIS A 139 9.07 4.38 16.30
N ASP A 140 8.40 3.95 17.38
CA ASP A 140 8.68 2.71 18.09
C ASP A 140 8.03 1.54 17.33
N PHE A 141 8.58 1.21 16.16
CA PHE A 141 7.97 0.23 15.25
C PHE A 141 7.95 -1.19 15.80
N ASP A 142 8.90 -1.55 16.68
CA ASP A 142 8.94 -2.87 17.32
C ASP A 142 8.12 -2.93 18.63
N GLY A 143 7.60 -1.79 19.10
CA GLY A 143 6.72 -1.68 20.26
C GLY A 143 7.41 -1.96 21.61
N ASN A 144 8.74 -1.77 21.70
CA ASN A 144 9.51 -2.02 22.92
C ASN A 144 9.58 -0.82 23.88
N GLY A 145 9.02 0.33 23.52
CA GLY A 145 8.99 1.58 24.27
C GLY A 145 10.26 2.44 24.12
N VAL A 146 11.15 2.10 23.20
CA VAL A 146 12.43 2.81 22.99
C VAL A 146 12.75 2.95 21.50
N ILE A 147 12.68 4.16 20.98
CA ILE A 147 13.09 4.43 19.59
C ILE A 147 14.60 4.29 19.45
N ASN A 148 15.05 3.36 18.59
CA ASN A 148 16.46 2.99 18.45
C ASN A 148 16.81 2.47 17.05
N ALA A 149 18.01 1.90 16.85
CA ALA A 149 18.45 1.39 15.56
C ALA A 149 17.64 0.20 15.02
N ALA A 150 16.93 -0.55 15.89
CA ALA A 150 16.05 -1.62 15.44
C ALA A 150 14.84 -1.03 14.70
N ASP A 151 14.26 0.06 15.22
CA ASP A 151 13.16 0.76 14.57
C ASP A 151 13.57 1.36 13.23
N SER A 152 14.75 1.96 13.14
CA SER A 152 15.30 2.43 11.87
C SER A 152 15.44 1.28 10.85
N THR A 153 15.82 0.09 11.31
CA THR A 153 15.88 -1.09 10.45
C THR A 153 14.50 -1.49 9.94
N ILE A 154 13.47 -1.44 10.79
CA ILE A 154 12.09 -1.69 10.41
C ILE A 154 11.60 -0.61 9.45
N GLU A 155 11.87 0.67 9.74
CA GLU A 155 11.50 1.78 8.86
C GLU A 155 12.03 1.59 7.42
N HIS A 156 13.24 1.07 7.28
CA HIS A 156 13.79 0.74 5.96
C HIS A 156 13.00 -0.34 5.21
N THR A 157 12.24 -1.18 5.89
CA THR A 157 11.42 -2.24 5.30
C THR A 157 9.98 -1.83 5.02
N LEU A 158 9.52 -0.67 5.51
CA LEU A 158 8.17 -0.17 5.27
C LEU A 158 7.87 -0.12 3.78
N ASP A 159 6.69 -0.59 3.42
CA ASP A 159 6.19 -0.57 2.05
C ASP A 159 4.67 -0.39 2.03
N LEU A 160 4.11 -0.15 0.85
CA LEU A 160 2.68 -0.17 0.65
C LEU A 160 2.20 -1.60 0.42
N TRP A 161 1.19 -2.00 1.18
CA TRP A 161 0.54 -3.29 1.08
C TRP A 161 -0.91 -3.12 0.66
N ARG A 162 -1.42 -4.10 -0.08
CA ARG A 162 -2.78 -4.12 -0.61
C ARG A 162 -3.49 -5.40 -0.21
N ARG A 163 -4.76 -5.28 0.16
CA ARG A 163 -5.64 -6.42 0.41
C ARG A 163 -6.96 -6.23 -0.32
N GLU A 164 -7.45 -7.28 -1.00
CA GLU A 164 -8.81 -7.31 -1.50
C GLU A 164 -9.81 -7.31 -0.34
N ILE A 165 -10.87 -6.50 -0.45
CA ILE A 165 -11.88 -6.39 0.60
C ILE A 165 -12.50 -7.77 0.88
N GLY A 166 -12.50 -8.17 2.15
CA GLY A 166 -13.03 -9.46 2.59
C GLY A 166 -12.07 -10.64 2.50
N THR A 167 -10.80 -10.41 2.12
CA THR A 167 -9.75 -11.43 2.18
C THR A 167 -8.86 -11.24 3.40
N SER A 168 -8.03 -12.25 3.71
CA SER A 168 -7.09 -12.24 4.84
C SER A 168 -5.61 -12.27 4.40
N VAL A 169 -5.34 -11.95 3.14
CA VAL A 169 -3.98 -11.97 2.59
C VAL A 169 -3.64 -10.60 2.02
N TRP A 170 -2.51 -10.07 2.45
CA TRP A 170 -1.93 -8.84 1.95
C TRP A 170 -0.86 -9.13 0.92
N PHE A 171 -0.77 -8.28 -0.09
CA PHE A 171 0.22 -8.33 -1.16
C PHE A 171 1.02 -7.03 -1.15
N ARG A 172 2.34 -7.15 -1.26
CA ARG A 172 3.21 -6.00 -1.41
C ARG A 172 2.97 -5.36 -2.78
N VAL A 173 2.71 -4.05 -2.79
CA VAL A 173 2.44 -3.32 -4.04
C VAL A 173 3.74 -2.92 -4.73
N GLY A 174 4.76 -2.63 -3.94
CA GLY A 174 5.96 -1.95 -4.38
C GLY A 174 5.76 -0.44 -4.40
N SER A 175 6.55 0.26 -3.62
CA SER A 175 6.47 1.70 -3.46
C SER A 175 7.83 2.36 -3.56
N VAL A 176 7.84 3.68 -3.74
CA VAL A 176 9.02 4.51 -3.57
C VAL A 176 8.90 5.22 -2.24
N LYS A 177 9.88 4.99 -1.36
CA LYS A 177 9.93 5.64 -0.06
C LYS A 177 10.92 6.79 -0.07
N PHE A 178 10.49 7.93 0.47
CA PHE A 178 11.29 9.13 0.66
C PHE A 178 11.45 9.38 2.17
N GLU A 179 12.38 8.67 2.80
CA GLU A 179 12.56 8.68 4.26
C GLU A 179 12.77 10.09 4.83
N ALA A 180 13.55 10.93 4.16
CA ALA A 180 13.77 12.32 4.57
C ALA A 180 12.49 13.18 4.59
N LEU A 181 11.45 12.76 3.88
CA LEU A 181 10.14 13.40 3.82
C LEU A 181 9.08 12.58 4.57
N GLN A 182 9.44 11.40 5.04
CA GLN A 182 8.52 10.43 5.63
C GLN A 182 7.29 10.15 4.75
N GLU A 183 7.57 9.94 3.46
CA GLU A 183 6.57 9.67 2.43
C GLU A 183 6.75 8.28 1.83
N ILE A 184 5.63 7.63 1.53
CA ILE A 184 5.55 6.42 0.69
C ILE A 184 4.60 6.71 -0.47
N ASP A 185 5.08 6.50 -1.69
CA ASP A 185 4.38 6.80 -2.94
C ASP A 185 4.31 5.56 -3.82
N ALA A 186 3.13 5.23 -4.32
CA ALA A 186 2.94 4.06 -5.18
C ALA A 186 1.93 4.31 -6.29
N ASN A 187 2.16 3.63 -7.39
CA ASN A 187 1.19 3.49 -8.46
C ASN A 187 0.23 2.35 -8.14
N ILE A 188 -1.07 2.63 -8.18
CA ILE A 188 -2.10 1.62 -7.95
C ILE A 188 -2.95 1.40 -9.18
N LEU A 189 -3.33 0.14 -9.42
CA LEU A 189 -4.05 -0.28 -10.64
C LEU A 189 -5.50 -0.65 -10.38
N SER A 190 -5.91 -0.79 -9.13
CA SER A 190 -7.29 -1.12 -8.77
C SER A 190 -7.60 -0.69 -7.35
N PHE A 191 -8.89 -0.67 -7.00
CA PHE A 191 -9.32 -0.33 -5.64
C PHE A 191 -9.43 -1.55 -4.74
N SER A 192 -8.95 -1.33 -3.51
CA SER A 192 -8.82 -2.29 -2.42
C SER A 192 -8.66 -1.56 -1.08
N GLU A 193 -8.21 -2.28 -0.07
CA GLU A 193 -7.59 -1.69 1.12
C GLU A 193 -6.08 -1.57 0.92
N TYR A 194 -5.50 -0.49 1.44
CA TYR A 194 -4.08 -0.18 1.37
C TYR A 194 -3.56 0.23 2.74
N ALA A 195 -2.39 -0.27 3.12
CA ALA A 195 -1.75 0.05 4.38
C ALA A 195 -0.24 0.28 4.21
N ILE A 196 0.35 1.13 5.05
CA ILE A 196 1.79 1.14 5.27
C ILE A 196 2.10 0.09 6.33
N ALA A 197 3.01 -0.83 6.03
CA ALA A 197 3.34 -1.95 6.91
C ALA A 197 4.71 -2.55 6.59
N TRP A 198 5.15 -3.46 7.47
CA TRP A 198 6.37 -4.25 7.38
C TRP A 198 6.13 -5.71 7.76
#